data_6424960b876fce94fbb22fef829ac438
#
_entry.id   6424960b876fce94fbb22fef829ac438
#
_cell.length_a   1.000
_cell.length_b   1.000
_cell.length_c   1.000
_cell.angle_alpha   90.00
_cell.angle_beta   90.00
_cell.angle_gamma   90.00
#
_symmetry.space_group_name_H-M   'P 1'
#
loop_
_entity.id
_entity.type
_entity.pdbx_description
1 polymer ?
#
loop_
_entity_poly.entity_id
_entity_poly.type
_entity_poly.pdbx_seq_one_letter_code
_entity_poly.pdbx_strand_id
1 'polypeptide(L)'
;MKDILRGSADEVKIVRASLEHLVDAETLLGEYYELVGVVQRDTPAGVQKLLAEEAGGFWIAYVGRMPAACVMLRPLPAIPGAAECKRLYVRPEFRGEGLAKSLMDILEAFAARLGLDWVYLDSKDDLEVAIELYRRRGYEPCERYNDNPQATIFLRKATQP
;
A
#
# COMPACT_ATOMS: atom_id res chain seq x y z
N MET A 1 -6.79 25.70 -7.38
CA MET A 1 -7.65 24.97 -8.31
C MET A 1 -8.18 23.64 -7.74
N LYS A 2 -7.33 22.82 -7.12
CA LYS A 2 -7.81 21.59 -6.48
C LYS A 2 -8.82 21.84 -5.37
N ASP A 3 -8.61 22.87 -4.57
CA ASP A 3 -9.49 23.22 -3.45
C ASP A 3 -10.86 23.75 -3.88
N ILE A 4 -10.94 24.31 -5.07
CA ILE A 4 -12.20 24.82 -5.62
C ILE A 4 -13.10 23.68 -6.10
N LEU A 5 -12.50 22.58 -6.57
CA LEU A 5 -13.22 21.42 -7.09
C LEU A 5 -13.64 20.44 -5.99
N ARG A 6 -13.06 20.57 -4.81
CA ARG A 6 -13.29 19.68 -3.68
C ARG A 6 -14.14 20.32 -2.63
N GLY A 7 -14.89 21.11 -2.69
CA GLY A 7 -15.69 21.72 -1.62
C GLY A 7 -15.39 21.16 -0.21
N SER A 8 -15.74 21.88 0.81
CA SER A 8 -15.52 21.51 2.23
C SER A 8 -16.21 20.19 2.64
N ALA A 9 -16.94 19.54 1.72
CA ALA A 9 -17.70 18.31 1.99
C ALA A 9 -16.95 17.03 1.60
N ASP A 10 -15.76 17.13 0.97
CA ASP A 10 -15.01 15.95 0.54
C ASP A 10 -14.17 15.40 1.68
N GLU A 11 -14.78 14.52 2.46
CA GLU A 11 -14.10 13.85 3.56
C GLU A 11 -13.18 12.74 3.03
N VAL A 12 -12.04 12.58 3.70
CA VAL A 12 -11.17 11.43 3.50
C VAL A 12 -11.64 10.30 4.39
N LYS A 13 -11.90 9.15 3.79
CA LYS A 13 -12.27 7.95 4.51
C LYS A 13 -11.40 6.79 4.03
N ILE A 14 -10.76 6.09 4.95
CA ILE A 14 -9.98 4.90 4.62
C ILE A 14 -10.74 3.67 5.09
N VAL A 15 -10.93 2.73 4.16
CA VAL A 15 -11.62 1.47 4.45
C VAL A 15 -10.65 0.31 4.24
N ARG A 16 -10.78 -0.73 5.07
CA ARG A 16 -10.22 -2.02 4.74
C ARG A 16 -11.15 -2.65 3.72
N ALA A 17 -10.68 -2.81 2.50
CA ALA A 17 -11.50 -3.24 1.39
C ALA A 17 -12.00 -4.67 1.58
N SER A 18 -13.25 -4.90 1.25
CA SER A 18 -13.87 -6.22 1.14
C SER A 18 -14.26 -6.48 -0.31
N LEU A 19 -14.93 -7.59 -0.57
CA LEU A 19 -15.34 -7.94 -1.93
C LEU A 19 -16.26 -6.89 -2.58
N GLU A 20 -16.99 -6.12 -1.79
CA GLU A 20 -17.81 -5.02 -2.33
C GLU A 20 -16.97 -3.88 -2.94
N HIS A 21 -15.69 -3.81 -2.59
CA HIS A 21 -14.75 -2.79 -3.11
C HIS A 21 -13.88 -3.31 -4.26
N LEU A 22 -14.18 -4.51 -4.79
CA LEU A 22 -13.32 -5.18 -5.77
C LEU A 22 -13.07 -4.32 -7.01
N VAL A 23 -14.10 -3.67 -7.55
CA VAL A 23 -13.98 -2.83 -8.74
C VAL A 23 -13.02 -1.67 -8.49
N ASP A 24 -13.16 -0.98 -7.37
CA ASP A 24 -12.28 0.13 -7.02
C ASP A 24 -10.84 -0.35 -6.78
N ALA A 25 -10.68 -1.50 -6.12
CA ALA A 25 -9.36 -2.09 -5.90
C ALA A 25 -8.67 -2.41 -7.23
N GLU A 26 -9.36 -3.07 -8.15
CA GLU A 26 -8.81 -3.42 -9.45
C GLU A 26 -8.50 -2.18 -10.31
N THR A 27 -9.33 -1.14 -10.21
CA THR A 27 -9.10 0.12 -10.91
C THR A 27 -7.80 0.78 -10.44
N LEU A 28 -7.63 0.90 -9.14
CA LEU A 28 -6.41 1.51 -8.58
C LEU A 28 -5.17 0.67 -8.87
N LEU A 29 -5.27 -0.65 -8.76
CA LEU A 29 -4.16 -1.54 -9.10
C LEU A 29 -3.78 -1.45 -10.56
N GLY A 30 -4.76 -1.39 -11.47
CA GLY A 30 -4.49 -1.24 -12.89
C GLY A 30 -3.73 0.05 -13.21
N GLU A 31 -4.12 1.15 -12.60
CA GLU A 31 -3.43 2.43 -12.74
C GLU A 31 -2.00 2.37 -12.20
N TYR A 32 -1.82 1.74 -11.04
CA TYR A 32 -0.50 1.55 -10.45
C TYR A 32 0.41 0.72 -11.36
N TYR A 33 -0.10 -0.38 -11.90
CA TYR A 33 0.68 -1.26 -12.79
C TYR A 33 1.17 -0.51 -14.03
N GLU A 34 0.32 0.29 -14.63
CA GLU A 34 0.68 1.08 -15.81
C GLU A 34 1.70 2.18 -15.47
N LEU A 35 1.50 2.88 -14.35
CA LEU A 35 2.39 3.96 -13.94
C LEU A 35 3.80 3.45 -13.63
N VAL A 36 3.91 2.34 -12.92
CA VAL A 36 5.19 1.78 -12.46
C VAL A 36 5.80 0.82 -13.47
N GLY A 37 4.99 0.31 -14.40
CA GLY A 37 5.45 -0.70 -15.36
C GLY A 37 5.60 -2.07 -14.73
N VAL A 38 4.68 -2.45 -13.84
CA VAL A 38 4.74 -3.73 -13.14
C VAL A 38 4.55 -4.88 -14.10
N VAL A 39 5.48 -5.84 -14.10
CA VAL A 39 5.42 -7.05 -14.93
C VAL A 39 4.66 -8.17 -14.21
N GLN A 40 4.96 -8.40 -12.93
CA GLN A 40 4.31 -9.43 -12.12
C GLN A 40 3.08 -8.85 -11.43
N ARG A 41 1.95 -8.86 -12.15
CA ARG A 41 0.69 -8.28 -11.66
C ARG A 41 -0.11 -9.30 -10.88
N ASP A 42 -0.87 -8.81 -9.89
CA ASP A 42 -1.79 -9.67 -9.15
C ASP A 42 -2.93 -10.12 -10.06
N THR A 43 -3.30 -11.39 -9.96
CA THR A 43 -4.44 -11.91 -10.72
C THR A 43 -5.75 -11.49 -10.07
N PRO A 44 -6.88 -11.46 -10.83
CA PRO A 44 -8.19 -11.20 -10.22
C PRO A 44 -8.50 -12.13 -9.05
N ALA A 45 -8.18 -13.42 -9.17
CA ALA A 45 -8.36 -14.38 -8.08
C ALA A 45 -7.48 -14.06 -6.88
N GLY A 46 -6.24 -13.63 -7.11
CA GLY A 46 -5.32 -13.22 -6.06
C GLY A 46 -5.82 -12.00 -5.30
N VAL A 47 -6.38 -11.02 -6.00
CA VAL A 47 -6.98 -9.83 -5.37
C VAL A 47 -8.20 -10.23 -4.53
N GLN A 48 -9.07 -11.07 -5.06
CA GLN A 48 -10.24 -11.56 -4.31
C GLN A 48 -9.82 -12.29 -3.04
N LYS A 49 -8.80 -13.13 -3.12
CA LYS A 49 -8.25 -13.84 -1.97
C LYS A 49 -7.72 -12.87 -0.92
N LEU A 50 -7.00 -11.84 -1.34
CA LEU A 50 -6.48 -10.84 -0.43
C LEU A 50 -7.59 -10.05 0.26
N LEU A 51 -8.64 -9.69 -0.45
CA LEU A 51 -9.78 -8.97 0.13
C LEU A 51 -10.52 -9.78 1.19
N ALA A 52 -10.40 -11.11 1.15
CA ALA A 52 -10.98 -12.01 2.14
C ALA A 52 -9.96 -12.48 3.21
N GLU A 53 -8.69 -12.06 3.11
CA GLU A 53 -7.62 -12.52 3.98
C GLU A 53 -7.68 -11.84 5.35
N GLU A 54 -7.58 -12.64 6.41
CA GLU A 54 -7.54 -12.11 7.78
C GLU A 54 -6.13 -11.66 8.19
N ALA A 55 -5.11 -12.33 7.69
CA ALA A 55 -3.71 -12.05 8.01
C ALA A 55 -3.08 -10.98 7.12
N GLY A 56 -3.87 -10.31 6.31
CA GLY A 56 -3.46 -9.23 5.44
C GLY A 56 -4.62 -8.30 5.15
N GLY A 57 -4.45 -7.44 4.16
CA GLY A 57 -5.53 -6.54 3.79
C GLY A 57 -5.17 -5.64 2.63
N PHE A 58 -6.18 -4.99 2.14
CA PHE A 58 -6.09 -3.96 1.11
C PHE A 58 -6.88 -2.76 1.61
N TRP A 59 -6.25 -1.61 1.66
CA TRP A 59 -6.91 -0.39 2.13
C TRP A 59 -7.08 0.59 0.98
N ILE A 60 -8.23 1.20 0.94
CA ILE A 60 -8.55 2.23 -0.05
C ILE A 60 -8.89 3.52 0.68
N ALA A 61 -8.24 4.61 0.28
CA ALA A 61 -8.60 5.95 0.73
C ALA A 61 -9.58 6.55 -0.28
N TYR A 62 -10.74 6.94 0.21
CA TYR A 62 -11.75 7.63 -0.58
C TYR A 62 -11.73 9.12 -0.23
N VAL A 63 -11.82 9.96 -1.23
CA VAL A 63 -12.08 11.39 -1.06
C VAL A 63 -13.49 11.63 -1.58
N GLY A 64 -14.43 11.88 -0.67
CA GLY A 64 -15.83 11.79 -1.01
C GLY A 64 -16.17 10.37 -1.47
N ARG A 65 -16.65 10.24 -2.69
CA ARG A 65 -16.96 8.93 -3.30
C ARG A 65 -15.87 8.40 -4.23
N MET A 66 -14.79 9.17 -4.41
CA MET A 66 -13.74 8.82 -5.36
C MET A 66 -12.67 7.97 -4.70
N PRO A 67 -12.35 6.79 -5.23
CA PRO A 67 -11.17 6.06 -4.79
C PRO A 67 -9.93 6.87 -5.18
N ALA A 68 -9.11 7.22 -4.19
CA ALA A 68 -8.00 8.15 -4.38
C ALA A 68 -6.63 7.51 -4.21
N ALA A 69 -6.53 6.48 -3.39
CA ALA A 69 -5.25 5.85 -3.06
C ALA A 69 -5.46 4.46 -2.49
N CYS A 70 -4.42 3.64 -2.51
CA CYS A 70 -4.49 2.28 -1.96
C CYS A 70 -3.14 1.83 -1.43
N VAL A 71 -3.18 0.77 -0.60
CA VAL A 71 -2.01 0.02 -0.15
C VAL A 71 -2.42 -1.40 0.20
N MET A 72 -1.50 -2.33 0.08
CA MET A 72 -1.70 -3.75 0.33
C MET A 72 -0.73 -4.25 1.40
N LEU A 73 -1.20 -5.07 2.33
CA LEU A 73 -0.37 -5.86 3.22
C LEU A 73 -0.70 -7.33 2.97
N ARG A 74 0.31 -8.13 2.64
CA ARG A 74 0.10 -9.56 2.44
C ARG A 74 1.02 -10.39 3.33
N PRO A 75 0.57 -11.58 3.72
CA PRO A 75 1.44 -12.48 4.49
C PRO A 75 2.75 -12.77 3.77
N LEU A 76 3.82 -12.93 4.55
CA LEU A 76 5.14 -13.31 4.05
C LEU A 76 5.58 -14.59 4.77
N PRO A 77 5.02 -15.77 4.36
CA PRO A 77 5.20 -17.00 5.13
C PRO A 77 6.65 -17.46 5.24
N ALA A 78 7.51 -17.07 4.30
CA ALA A 78 8.93 -17.44 4.31
C ALA A 78 9.70 -16.82 5.48
N ILE A 79 9.19 -15.75 6.09
CA ILE A 79 9.81 -15.07 7.22
C ILE A 79 8.80 -15.05 8.37
N PRO A 80 9.00 -15.87 9.42
CA PRO A 80 8.09 -15.88 10.57
C PRO A 80 7.95 -14.49 11.20
N GLY A 81 6.73 -14.08 11.53
CA GLY A 81 6.46 -12.80 12.15
C GLY A 81 6.51 -11.61 11.20
N ALA A 82 6.46 -11.85 9.88
CA ALA A 82 6.58 -10.78 8.88
C ALA A 82 5.40 -10.75 7.90
N ALA A 83 5.12 -9.55 7.40
CA ALA A 83 4.23 -9.34 6.27
C ALA A 83 4.87 -8.33 5.33
N GLU A 84 4.35 -8.28 4.11
CA GLU A 84 4.90 -7.43 3.05
C GLU A 84 3.91 -6.34 2.66
N CYS A 85 4.38 -5.09 2.70
CA CYS A 85 3.66 -3.92 2.18
C CYS A 85 3.92 -3.82 0.67
N LYS A 86 2.85 -3.70 -0.11
CA LYS A 86 2.94 -3.56 -1.57
C LYS A 86 1.88 -2.61 -2.10
N ARG A 87 2.11 -2.16 -3.32
CA ARG A 87 1.10 -1.45 -4.12
C ARG A 87 0.62 -0.15 -3.49
N LEU A 88 1.50 0.58 -2.82
CA LEU A 88 1.18 1.93 -2.36
C LEU A 88 1.05 2.84 -3.58
N TYR A 89 -0.13 3.40 -3.76
CA TYR A 89 -0.43 4.25 -4.91
C TYR A 89 -1.38 5.37 -4.52
N VAL A 90 -1.08 6.56 -4.96
CA VAL A 90 -1.96 7.73 -4.83
C VAL A 90 -2.20 8.28 -6.23
N ARG A 91 -3.47 8.40 -6.61
CA ARG A 91 -3.82 9.01 -7.90
C ARG A 91 -3.23 10.41 -8.00
N PRO A 92 -2.72 10.83 -9.18
CA PRO A 92 -2.02 12.11 -9.31
C PRO A 92 -2.77 13.33 -8.78
N GLU A 93 -4.08 13.40 -9.01
CA GLU A 93 -4.91 14.53 -8.58
C GLU A 93 -5.10 14.62 -7.06
N PHE A 94 -4.75 13.57 -6.33
CA PHE A 94 -4.87 13.52 -4.87
C PHE A 94 -3.53 13.55 -4.14
N ARG A 95 -2.42 13.72 -4.87
CA ARG A 95 -1.09 13.76 -4.25
C ARG A 95 -0.87 15.05 -3.46
N GLY A 96 0.02 14.97 -2.47
CA GLY A 96 0.36 16.11 -1.63
C GLY A 96 -0.63 16.38 -0.50
N GLU A 97 -1.52 15.42 -0.19
CA GLU A 97 -2.57 15.58 0.83
C GLU A 97 -2.42 14.61 2.00
N GLY A 98 -1.31 13.90 2.07
CA GLY A 98 -1.02 13.00 3.19
C GLY A 98 -1.72 11.64 3.11
N LEU A 99 -2.28 11.25 1.98
CA LEU A 99 -2.99 9.97 1.86
C LEU A 99 -2.04 8.78 2.02
N ALA A 100 -0.86 8.84 1.43
CA ALA A 100 0.14 7.77 1.57
C ALA A 100 0.54 7.58 3.03
N LYS A 101 0.78 8.68 3.75
CA LYS A 101 1.10 8.64 5.18
C LYS A 101 -0.03 7.98 5.98
N SER A 102 -1.27 8.39 5.74
CA SER A 102 -2.42 7.85 6.45
C SER A 102 -2.62 6.37 6.18
N LEU A 103 -2.43 5.94 4.93
CA LEU A 103 -2.50 4.51 4.57
C LEU A 103 -1.42 3.70 5.27
N MET A 104 -0.19 4.20 5.31
CA MET A 104 0.91 3.52 5.99
C MET A 104 0.70 3.47 7.50
N ASP A 105 0.13 4.52 8.11
CA ASP A 105 -0.21 4.50 9.53
C ASP A 105 -1.18 3.35 9.85
N ILE A 106 -2.21 3.19 9.03
CA ILE A 106 -3.21 2.14 9.23
C ILE A 106 -2.63 0.76 8.99
N LEU A 107 -1.84 0.60 7.93
CA LEU A 107 -1.20 -0.68 7.60
C LEU A 107 -0.26 -1.14 8.73
N GLU A 108 0.58 -0.24 9.21
CA GLU A 108 1.54 -0.57 10.28
C GLU A 108 0.83 -0.88 11.61
N ALA A 109 -0.23 -0.14 11.93
CA ALA A 109 -1.04 -0.42 13.11
C ALA A 109 -1.73 -1.78 13.01
N PHE A 110 -2.22 -2.14 11.83
CA PHE A 110 -2.83 -3.44 11.58
C PHE A 110 -1.81 -4.57 11.75
N ALA A 111 -0.62 -4.42 11.19
CA ALA A 111 0.46 -5.41 11.35
C ALA A 111 0.81 -5.63 12.83
N ALA A 112 0.90 -4.55 13.60
CA ALA A 112 1.16 -4.63 15.04
C ALA A 112 0.04 -5.38 15.79
N ARG A 113 -1.23 -5.11 15.46
CA ARG A 113 -2.37 -5.80 16.06
C ARG A 113 -2.42 -7.28 15.71
N LEU A 114 -1.89 -7.68 14.55
CA LEU A 114 -1.74 -9.09 14.20
C LEU A 114 -0.62 -9.79 14.98
N GLY A 115 0.15 -9.04 15.76
CA GLY A 115 1.30 -9.58 16.47
C GLY A 115 2.52 -9.82 15.60
N LEU A 116 2.57 -9.19 14.43
CA LEU A 116 3.74 -9.29 13.56
C LEU A 116 4.89 -8.45 14.11
N ASP A 117 6.11 -8.91 13.88
CA ASP A 117 7.33 -8.22 14.31
C ASP A 117 7.85 -7.24 13.27
N TRP A 118 7.63 -7.54 11.99
CA TRP A 118 8.23 -6.82 10.88
C TRP A 118 7.27 -6.58 9.73
N VAL A 119 7.37 -5.40 9.13
CA VAL A 119 6.82 -5.09 7.81
C VAL A 119 7.98 -4.93 6.84
N TYR A 120 7.98 -5.72 5.79
CA TYR A 120 8.94 -5.67 4.68
C TYR A 120 8.31 -4.96 3.48
N LEU A 121 9.15 -4.35 2.67
CA LEU A 121 8.75 -3.84 1.37
C LEU A 121 9.93 -3.84 0.41
N ASP A 122 9.62 -3.91 -0.87
CA ASP A 122 10.57 -3.67 -1.92
C ASP A 122 10.17 -2.43 -2.73
N SER A 123 11.11 -1.83 -3.41
CA SER A 123 10.88 -0.66 -4.25
C SER A 123 11.93 -0.59 -5.36
N LYS A 124 11.79 0.40 -6.21
CA LYS A 124 12.73 0.73 -7.27
C LYS A 124 13.39 2.06 -6.93
N ASP A 125 14.67 2.19 -7.22
CA ASP A 125 15.45 3.40 -6.91
C ASP A 125 14.97 4.65 -7.64
N ASP A 126 14.21 4.52 -8.72
CA ASP A 126 13.61 5.65 -9.44
C ASP A 126 12.31 6.16 -8.80
N LEU A 127 11.76 5.44 -7.81
CA LEU A 127 10.57 5.86 -7.05
C LEU A 127 10.99 6.71 -5.84
N GLU A 128 11.60 7.86 -6.10
CA GLU A 128 12.25 8.69 -5.09
C GLU A 128 11.30 9.18 -3.99
N VAL A 129 10.07 9.57 -4.35
CA VAL A 129 9.09 10.08 -3.39
C VAL A 129 8.67 8.98 -2.41
N ALA A 130 8.43 7.77 -2.91
CA ALA A 130 8.06 6.62 -2.08
C ALA A 130 9.22 6.23 -1.14
N ILE A 131 10.44 6.19 -1.66
CA ILE A 131 11.62 5.85 -0.86
C ILE A 131 11.83 6.85 0.27
N GLU A 132 11.67 8.14 0.00
CA GLU A 132 11.80 9.16 1.04
C GLU A 132 10.71 9.02 2.11
N LEU A 133 9.48 8.70 1.71
CA LEU A 133 8.41 8.40 2.65
C LEU A 133 8.79 7.23 3.57
N TYR A 134 9.28 6.14 3.01
CA TYR A 134 9.66 4.97 3.81
C TYR A 134 10.80 5.28 4.76
N ARG A 135 11.80 6.02 4.29
CA ARG A 135 12.93 6.43 5.12
C ARG A 135 12.46 7.26 6.32
N ARG A 136 11.60 8.23 6.09
CA ARG A 136 11.05 9.08 7.16
C ARG A 136 10.22 8.29 8.16
N ARG A 137 9.63 7.19 7.73
CA ARG A 137 8.83 6.32 8.59
C ARG A 137 9.69 5.33 9.39
N GLY A 138 10.99 5.29 9.18
CA GLY A 138 11.90 4.41 9.90
C GLY A 138 12.16 3.06 9.24
N TYR A 139 11.80 2.90 7.97
CA TYR A 139 12.20 1.70 7.22
C TYR A 139 13.70 1.72 6.98
N GLU A 140 14.35 0.59 7.20
CA GLU A 140 15.79 0.43 7.10
C GLU A 140 16.14 -0.58 6.00
N PRO A 141 17.30 -0.41 5.32
CA PRO A 141 17.75 -1.37 4.33
C PRO A 141 17.86 -2.77 4.92
N CYS A 142 17.48 -3.76 4.14
CA CYS A 142 17.63 -5.17 4.48
C CYS A 142 18.06 -5.96 3.25
N GLU A 143 18.34 -7.25 3.45
CA GLU A 143 18.69 -8.13 2.36
C GLU A 143 17.49 -8.42 1.47
N ARG A 144 17.74 -8.80 0.22
CA ARG A 144 16.70 -9.28 -0.68
C ARG A 144 15.96 -10.45 -0.04
N TYR A 145 14.65 -10.35 0.02
CA TYR A 145 13.80 -11.37 0.65
C TYR A 145 12.80 -11.99 -0.32
N ASN A 146 12.73 -11.52 -1.58
CA ASN A 146 11.81 -12.04 -2.60
C ASN A 146 12.49 -12.07 -3.97
N ASP A 147 11.81 -12.64 -4.94
CA ASP A 147 12.29 -12.82 -6.31
C ASP A 147 11.79 -11.75 -7.28
N ASN A 148 11.35 -10.59 -6.80
CA ASN A 148 10.89 -9.52 -7.67
C ASN A 148 12.05 -8.97 -8.50
N PRO A 149 12.10 -9.25 -9.83
CA PRO A 149 13.24 -8.86 -10.65
C PRO A 149 13.33 -7.34 -10.87
N GLN A 150 12.25 -6.62 -10.65
CA GLN A 150 12.21 -5.16 -10.84
C GLN A 150 12.62 -4.40 -9.59
N ALA A 151 12.65 -5.05 -8.43
CA ALA A 151 13.03 -4.39 -7.18
C ALA A 151 14.55 -4.20 -7.11
N THR A 152 14.96 -3.00 -6.73
CA THR A 152 16.36 -2.65 -6.50
C THR A 152 16.65 -2.25 -5.06
N ILE A 153 15.60 -2.04 -4.27
CA ILE A 153 15.70 -1.63 -2.87
C ILE A 153 14.80 -2.54 -2.03
N PHE A 154 15.36 -3.00 -0.91
CA PHE A 154 14.65 -3.86 0.06
C PHE A 154 14.75 -3.22 1.43
N LEU A 155 13.61 -3.01 2.07
CA LEU A 155 13.50 -2.31 3.34
C LEU A 155 12.62 -3.09 4.30
N ARG A 156 12.82 -2.85 5.60
CA ARG A 156 11.93 -3.37 6.64
C ARG A 156 11.83 -2.41 7.81
N LYS A 157 10.76 -2.55 8.56
CA LYS A 157 10.51 -1.78 9.76
C LYS A 157 9.94 -2.68 10.84
N ALA A 158 10.45 -2.55 12.07
CA ALA A 158 9.86 -3.22 13.23
C ALA A 158 8.51 -2.60 13.54
N THR A 159 7.52 -3.44 13.88
CA THR A 159 6.17 -2.99 14.24
C THR A 159 6.13 -2.38 15.64
N GLN A 160 7.07 -2.77 16.49
CA GLN A 160 7.22 -2.25 17.84
C GLN A 160 8.60 -1.58 17.97
N PRO A 161 8.69 -0.43 18.64
CA PRO A 161 9.99 0.22 18.85
C PRO A 161 10.92 -0.61 19.73
#